data_3223f84af2ea2a76df36ccec60eca7ee
#
_entry.id   3223f84af2ea2a76df36ccec60eca7ee
#
_cell.length_a   1.000
_cell.length_b   1.000
_cell.length_c   1.000
_cell.angle_alpha   90.00
_cell.angle_beta   90.00
_cell.angle_gamma   90.00
#
_symmetry.space_group_name_H-M   'P 1'
#
loop_
_entity.id
_entity.type
_entity.pdbx_description
1 polymer ?
#
loop_
_entity_poly.entity_id
_entity_poly.type
_entity_poly.pdbx_seq_one_letter_code
_entity_poly.pdbx_strand_id
1 'polypeptide(L)'
;MNRYVDSTEQLVTEIFVKNIRESIRFYQLLGFQLLRDGGDFVELTWEDHRLFLAETSAIHGTDSVELSRPKFPVANVRVMVANVDHYWKLANEIGAEIIIPIGDRYYGLRDFTIADPDGFGVRFASTMERRL
;
A
#
# COMPACT_ATOMS: atom_id res chain seq x y z
N MET A 1 13.63 2.74 -29.03
CA MET A 1 14.40 3.09 -27.82
C MET A 1 14.38 1.93 -26.87
N ASN A 2 15.54 1.48 -26.46
CA ASN A 2 15.65 0.40 -25.47
C ASN A 2 15.38 0.93 -24.08
N ARG A 3 14.55 0.23 -23.32
CA ARG A 3 14.33 0.58 -21.92
C ARG A 3 15.52 0.12 -21.09
N TYR A 4 15.88 0.89 -20.08
CA TYR A 4 16.95 0.54 -19.15
C TYR A 4 16.56 -0.69 -18.31
N VAL A 5 15.32 -0.74 -17.83
CA VAL A 5 14.76 -1.85 -17.06
C VAL A 5 13.33 -2.10 -17.51
N ASP A 6 12.73 -3.17 -17.03
CA ASP A 6 11.31 -3.44 -17.24
C ASP A 6 10.47 -2.28 -16.67
N SER A 7 9.35 -1.98 -17.33
CA SER A 7 8.45 -0.90 -16.90
C SER A 7 7.93 -1.08 -15.46
N THR A 8 7.84 -2.32 -15.00
CA THR A 8 7.40 -2.64 -13.63
C THR A 8 8.44 -2.28 -12.57
N GLU A 9 9.68 -2.03 -12.96
CA GLU A 9 10.79 -1.73 -12.05
C GLU A 9 11.32 -0.31 -12.20
N GLN A 10 10.83 0.44 -13.19
CA GLN A 10 11.38 1.77 -13.48
C GLN A 10 11.00 2.81 -12.42
N LEU A 11 9.77 2.75 -11.94
CA LEU A 11 9.26 3.67 -10.92
C LEU A 11 8.53 2.84 -9.87
N VAL A 12 9.11 2.77 -8.68
CA VAL A 12 8.59 1.94 -7.60
C VAL A 12 8.47 2.76 -6.32
N THR A 13 7.39 2.58 -5.60
CA THR A 13 7.22 3.12 -4.26
C THR A 13 7.93 2.22 -3.26
N GLU A 14 8.78 2.80 -2.44
CA GLU A 14 9.42 2.14 -1.31
C GLU A 14 8.90 2.75 -0.02
N ILE A 15 8.45 1.91 0.89
CA ILE A 15 7.90 2.33 2.17
C ILE A 15 8.87 1.93 3.27
N PHE A 16 9.20 2.89 4.15
CA PHE A 16 10.01 2.62 5.33
C PHE A 16 9.11 2.15 6.46
N VAL A 17 9.47 1.03 7.07
CA VAL A 17 8.64 0.36 8.07
C VAL A 17 9.46 0.05 9.33
N LYS A 18 8.80 0.03 10.49
CA LYS A 18 9.45 -0.30 11.76
C LYS A 18 9.60 -1.80 11.96
N ASN A 19 8.57 -2.55 11.60
CA ASN A 19 8.52 -3.99 11.75
C ASN A 19 8.09 -4.62 10.43
N ILE A 20 9.06 -5.08 9.67
CA ILE A 20 8.81 -5.55 8.30
C ILE A 20 7.92 -6.81 8.27
N ARG A 21 8.01 -7.70 9.26
CA ARG A 21 7.17 -8.90 9.33
C ARG A 21 5.70 -8.54 9.51
N GLU A 22 5.41 -7.57 10.37
CA GLU A 22 4.06 -7.04 10.57
C GLU A 22 3.53 -6.39 9.30
N SER A 23 4.37 -5.60 8.63
CA SER A 23 4.00 -4.93 7.39
C SER A 23 3.72 -5.92 6.26
N ILE A 24 4.55 -6.95 6.10
CA ILE A 24 4.31 -8.01 5.11
C ILE A 24 2.95 -8.65 5.36
N ARG A 25 2.67 -9.01 6.60
CA ARG A 25 1.40 -9.65 6.96
C ARG A 25 0.21 -8.76 6.62
N PHE A 26 0.30 -7.47 6.94
CA PHE A 26 -0.74 -6.49 6.64
C PHE A 26 -1.05 -6.48 5.13
N TYR A 27 -0.01 -6.31 4.31
CA TYR A 27 -0.18 -6.23 2.86
C TYR A 27 -0.66 -7.55 2.26
N GLN A 28 -0.17 -8.68 2.75
CA GLN A 28 -0.64 -9.99 2.30
C GLN A 28 -2.13 -10.22 2.60
N LEU A 29 -2.59 -9.79 3.77
CA LEU A 29 -4.01 -9.89 4.14
C LEU A 29 -4.90 -9.09 3.20
N LEU A 30 -4.38 -7.99 2.63
CA LEU A 30 -5.10 -7.18 1.65
C LEU A 30 -5.08 -7.77 0.24
N GLY A 31 -4.19 -8.71 -0.04
CA GLY A 31 -4.08 -9.34 -1.34
C GLY A 31 -2.77 -9.10 -2.09
N PHE A 32 -1.84 -8.35 -1.52
CA PHE A 32 -0.49 -8.23 -2.09
C PHE A 32 0.23 -9.57 -1.98
N GLN A 33 1.07 -9.88 -2.94
CA GLN A 33 1.87 -11.10 -2.94
C GLN A 33 3.33 -10.78 -2.61
N LEU A 34 3.95 -11.68 -1.86
CA LEU A 34 5.38 -11.61 -1.59
C LEU A 34 6.14 -12.11 -2.80
N LEU A 35 6.92 -11.23 -3.43
CA LEU A 35 7.75 -11.59 -4.57
C LEU A 35 9.14 -12.02 -4.13
N ARG A 36 9.75 -11.26 -3.22
CA ARG A 36 11.12 -11.53 -2.79
C ARG A 36 11.29 -11.04 -1.36
N ASP A 37 11.83 -11.91 -0.51
CA ASP A 37 12.09 -11.63 0.89
C ASP A 37 13.60 -11.59 1.12
N GLY A 38 14.15 -10.38 1.29
CA GLY A 38 15.55 -10.16 1.61
C GLY A 38 15.81 -9.95 3.09
N GLY A 39 14.83 -10.19 3.94
CA GLY A 39 14.94 -10.00 5.38
C GLY A 39 14.52 -8.58 5.80
N ASP A 40 15.41 -7.63 5.66
CA ASP A 40 15.18 -6.22 5.99
C ASP A 40 14.71 -5.38 4.79
N PHE A 41 14.68 -5.97 3.62
CA PHE A 41 14.14 -5.40 2.38
C PHE A 41 13.28 -6.45 1.69
N VAL A 42 12.05 -6.06 1.32
CA VAL A 42 11.07 -6.97 0.76
C VAL A 42 10.41 -6.34 -0.46
N GLU A 43 10.20 -7.16 -1.46
CA GLU A 43 9.46 -6.79 -2.65
C GLU A 43 8.10 -7.46 -2.64
N LEU A 44 7.05 -6.65 -2.71
CA LEU A 44 5.66 -7.10 -2.84
C LEU A 44 5.17 -6.78 -4.25
N THR A 45 4.14 -7.50 -4.68
CA THR A 45 3.47 -7.22 -5.94
C THR A 45 1.97 -7.14 -5.76
N TRP A 46 1.36 -6.30 -6.59
CA TRP A 46 -0.06 -6.34 -6.92
C TRP A 46 -0.13 -6.53 -8.42
N GLU A 47 -0.49 -7.72 -8.86
CA GLU A 47 -0.36 -8.11 -10.28
C GLU A 47 1.07 -7.84 -10.77
N ASP A 48 1.26 -6.98 -11.76
CA ASP A 48 2.58 -6.66 -12.33
C ASP A 48 3.27 -5.49 -11.62
N HIS A 49 2.62 -4.84 -10.67
CA HIS A 49 3.14 -3.66 -10.00
C HIS A 49 3.91 -4.03 -8.73
N ARG A 50 4.95 -3.26 -8.45
CA ARG A 50 5.85 -3.49 -7.31
C ARG A 50 5.58 -2.50 -6.19
N LEU A 51 5.72 -2.98 -4.95
CA LEU A 51 5.76 -2.18 -3.74
C LEU A 51 6.88 -2.71 -2.87
N PHE A 52 7.81 -1.85 -2.48
CA PHE A 52 8.96 -2.26 -1.67
C PHE A 52 8.78 -1.84 -0.22
N LEU A 53 9.22 -2.70 0.68
CA LEU A 53 9.28 -2.42 2.11
C LEU A 53 10.73 -2.49 2.56
N ALA A 54 11.19 -1.48 3.29
CA ALA A 54 12.52 -1.43 3.87
C ALA A 54 12.43 -1.15 5.36
N GLU A 55 13.06 -1.99 6.18
CA GLU A 55 13.05 -1.80 7.63
C GLU A 55 14.01 -0.69 8.01
N THR A 56 13.56 0.26 8.82
CA THR A 56 14.33 1.47 9.16
C THR A 56 15.66 1.16 9.83
N SER A 57 15.73 0.10 10.65
CA SER A 57 16.96 -0.31 11.32
C SER A 57 18.07 -0.75 10.36
N ALA A 58 17.71 -1.09 9.11
CA ALA A 58 18.64 -1.55 8.09
C ALA A 58 19.19 -0.42 7.22
N ILE A 59 18.71 0.82 7.39
CA ILE A 59 19.07 1.93 6.52
C ILE A 59 20.27 2.69 7.10
N HIS A 60 21.44 2.47 6.53
CA HIS A 60 22.67 3.26 6.75
C HIS A 60 23.05 3.49 8.22
N GLY A 61 22.89 2.48 9.08
CA GLY A 61 23.25 2.62 10.49
C GLY A 61 22.42 3.64 11.25
N THR A 62 21.19 3.85 10.82
CA THR A 62 20.27 4.82 11.39
C THR A 62 19.41 4.23 12.49
N ASP A 63 20.02 3.57 13.47
CA ASP A 63 19.32 3.08 14.65
C ASP A 63 18.57 4.19 15.39
N SER A 64 18.94 5.43 15.12
CA SER A 64 18.36 6.62 15.73
C SER A 64 17.25 7.26 14.92
N VAL A 65 16.94 6.75 13.70
CA VAL A 65 15.85 7.32 12.91
C VAL A 65 14.53 6.77 13.43
N GLU A 66 13.79 7.62 14.11
CA GLU A 66 12.43 7.33 14.52
C GLU A 66 11.47 7.80 13.45
N LEU A 67 10.67 6.86 12.94
CA LEU A 67 9.54 7.22 12.11
C LEU A 67 8.39 7.65 12.99
N SER A 68 8.02 8.91 12.86
CA SER A 68 6.81 9.44 13.48
C SER A 68 5.62 8.96 12.67
N ARG A 69 4.68 8.27 13.32
CA ARG A 69 3.47 7.80 12.64
C ARG A 69 2.51 8.97 12.46
N PRO A 70 2.23 9.39 11.21
CA PRO A 70 1.31 10.51 10.98
C PRO A 70 -0.13 10.12 11.29
N LYS A 71 -0.93 11.09 11.75
CA LYS A 71 -2.37 10.90 11.95
C LYS A 71 -3.11 10.78 10.63
N PHE A 72 -2.65 11.51 9.63
CA PHE A 72 -3.17 11.43 8.26
C PHE A 72 -2.00 11.07 7.35
N PRO A 73 -2.16 10.07 6.47
CA PRO A 73 -1.07 9.65 5.59
C PRO A 73 -0.60 10.79 4.68
N VAL A 74 0.73 10.95 4.59
CA VAL A 74 1.35 11.96 3.71
C VAL A 74 1.14 11.60 2.25
N ALA A 75 1.08 10.30 1.96
CA ALA A 75 0.88 9.77 0.63
C ALA A 75 0.15 8.44 0.70
N ASN A 76 -0.31 7.97 -0.44
CA ASN A 76 -0.91 6.65 -0.54
C ASN A 76 -0.51 5.96 -1.85
N VAL A 77 -0.66 4.64 -1.87
CA VAL A 77 -0.75 3.88 -3.10
C VAL A 77 -2.23 3.62 -3.37
N ARG A 78 -2.65 3.88 -4.60
CA ARG A 78 -4.03 3.61 -5.02
C ARG A 78 -4.07 2.31 -5.81
N VAL A 79 -4.86 1.37 -5.32
CA VAL A 79 -5.09 0.10 -5.98
C VAL A 79 -6.47 0.13 -6.63
N MET A 80 -6.51 0.06 -7.96
CA MET A 80 -7.78 -0.02 -8.70
C MET A 80 -8.27 -1.45 -8.72
N VAL A 81 -9.49 -1.66 -8.27
CA VAL A 81 -10.10 -2.99 -8.15
C VAL A 81 -11.51 -2.97 -8.75
N ALA A 82 -11.99 -4.13 -9.18
CA ALA A 82 -13.32 -4.23 -9.77
C ALA A 82 -14.43 -4.06 -8.74
N ASN A 83 -14.21 -4.53 -7.51
CA ASN A 83 -15.21 -4.51 -6.44
C ASN A 83 -14.61 -3.94 -5.15
N VAL A 84 -14.66 -2.62 -5.02
CA VAL A 84 -14.08 -1.93 -3.85
C VAL A 84 -14.81 -2.30 -2.55
N ASP A 85 -16.10 -2.63 -2.61
CA ASP A 85 -16.86 -3.03 -1.41
C ASP A 85 -16.33 -4.32 -0.80
N HIS A 86 -15.81 -5.23 -1.60
CA HIS A 86 -15.13 -6.43 -1.11
C HIS A 86 -13.92 -6.06 -0.25
N TYR A 87 -13.12 -5.12 -0.70
CA TYR A 87 -11.91 -4.68 0.04
C TYR A 87 -12.27 -3.84 1.27
N TRP A 88 -13.36 -3.08 1.19
CA TRP A 88 -13.89 -2.38 2.35
C TRP A 88 -14.25 -3.33 3.48
N LYS A 89 -14.97 -4.40 3.14
CA LYS A 89 -15.31 -5.45 4.10
C LYS A 89 -14.07 -6.10 4.67
N LEU A 90 -13.13 -6.46 3.82
CA LEU A 90 -11.86 -7.08 4.22
C LEU A 90 -11.07 -6.16 5.17
N ALA A 91 -10.96 -4.88 4.86
CA ALA A 91 -10.26 -3.90 5.69
C ALA A 91 -10.85 -3.83 7.10
N ASN A 92 -12.18 -3.88 7.21
CA ASN A 92 -12.85 -3.90 8.50
C ASN A 92 -12.62 -5.23 9.24
N GLU A 93 -12.63 -6.35 8.53
CA GLU A 93 -12.41 -7.67 9.13
C GLU A 93 -11.01 -7.81 9.72
N ILE A 94 -10.00 -7.25 9.07
CA ILE A 94 -8.62 -7.30 9.57
C ILE A 94 -8.31 -6.22 10.60
N GLY A 95 -9.27 -5.36 10.91
CA GLY A 95 -9.10 -4.28 11.89
C GLY A 95 -8.19 -3.15 11.42
N ALA A 96 -8.13 -2.89 10.11
CA ALA A 96 -7.32 -1.79 9.58
C ALA A 96 -7.82 -0.43 10.08
N GLU A 97 -6.91 0.50 10.27
CA GLU A 97 -7.26 1.87 10.62
C GLU A 97 -7.88 2.59 9.43
N ILE A 98 -9.13 2.97 9.55
CA ILE A 98 -9.85 3.68 8.50
C ILE A 98 -9.49 5.18 8.58
N ILE A 99 -8.93 5.69 7.50
CA ILE A 99 -8.60 7.11 7.38
C ILE A 99 -9.74 7.85 6.70
N ILE A 100 -10.20 7.35 5.55
CA ILE A 100 -11.33 7.92 4.81
C ILE A 100 -12.31 6.77 4.54
N PRO A 101 -13.52 6.84 5.11
CA PRO A 101 -14.52 5.79 4.88
C PRO A 101 -14.92 5.67 3.42
N ILE A 102 -15.44 4.49 3.06
CA ILE A 102 -15.90 4.23 1.71
C ILE A 102 -17.02 5.19 1.32
N GLY A 103 -16.97 5.67 0.10
CA GLY A 103 -18.00 6.54 -0.46
C GLY A 103 -17.77 6.80 -1.94
N ASP A 104 -18.82 7.28 -2.58
CA ASP A 104 -18.77 7.73 -3.96
C ASP A 104 -18.18 9.13 -4.02
N ARG A 105 -17.24 9.34 -4.93
CA ARG A 105 -16.57 10.64 -5.06
C ARG A 105 -17.02 11.34 -6.33
N TYR A 106 -17.03 12.67 -6.26
CA TYR A 106 -17.48 13.52 -7.39
C TYR A 106 -16.67 13.30 -8.68
N TYR A 107 -15.43 12.80 -8.53
CA TYR A 107 -14.54 12.56 -9.67
C TYR A 107 -14.71 11.17 -10.32
N GLY A 108 -15.76 10.44 -9.96
CA GLY A 108 -16.12 9.17 -10.64
C GLY A 108 -15.51 7.91 -10.06
N LEU A 109 -14.97 7.97 -8.85
CA LEU A 109 -14.47 6.79 -8.13
C LEU A 109 -15.30 6.56 -6.88
N ARG A 110 -15.44 5.29 -6.54
CA ARG A 110 -15.86 4.85 -5.22
C ARG A 110 -14.63 4.32 -4.52
N ASP A 111 -14.26 4.88 -3.39
CA ASP A 111 -12.99 4.55 -2.74
C ASP A 111 -13.04 4.66 -1.22
N PHE A 112 -12.00 4.13 -0.60
CA PHE A 112 -11.68 4.35 0.81
C PHE A 112 -10.17 4.34 0.99
N THR A 113 -9.70 4.89 2.11
CA THR A 113 -8.27 4.90 2.46
C THR A 113 -8.10 4.34 3.86
N ILE A 114 -7.15 3.44 4.00
CA ILE A 114 -6.70 2.90 5.29
C ILE A 114 -5.24 3.24 5.51
N ALA A 115 -4.79 3.20 6.74
CA ALA A 115 -3.38 3.33 7.07
C ALA A 115 -2.76 1.96 7.30
N ASP A 116 -1.52 1.79 6.82
CA ASP A 116 -0.73 0.63 7.17
C ASP A 116 -0.19 0.75 8.61
N PRO A 117 0.53 -0.25 9.16
CA PRO A 117 1.03 -0.17 10.53
C PRO A 117 1.89 1.06 10.85
N ASP A 118 2.55 1.63 9.85
CA ASP A 118 3.40 2.82 10.01
C ASP A 118 2.71 4.12 9.60
N GLY A 119 1.44 4.06 9.23
CA GLY A 119 0.67 5.25 8.88
C GLY A 119 0.70 5.62 7.41
N PHE A 120 1.29 4.78 6.55
CA PHE A 120 1.25 4.99 5.10
C PHE A 120 -0.13 4.65 4.56
N GLY A 121 -0.61 5.44 3.60
CA GLY A 121 -1.95 5.27 3.04
C GLY A 121 -2.04 4.15 2.03
N VAL A 122 -3.08 3.33 2.16
CA VAL A 122 -3.47 2.35 1.14
C VAL A 122 -4.90 2.66 0.74
N ARG A 123 -5.09 3.01 -0.53
CA ARG A 123 -6.37 3.43 -1.06
C ARG A 123 -6.85 2.43 -2.11
N PHE A 124 -8.02 1.86 -1.86
CA PHE A 124 -8.70 1.01 -2.85
C PHE A 124 -9.79 1.80 -3.53
N ALA A 125 -9.90 1.65 -4.83
CA ALA A 125 -10.88 2.38 -5.63
C ALA A 125 -11.43 1.55 -6.77
N SER A 126 -12.71 1.76 -7.08
CA SER A 126 -13.36 1.25 -8.28
C SER A 126 -13.91 2.41 -9.09
N THR A 127 -13.92 2.26 -10.40
CA THR A 127 -14.65 3.20 -11.25
C THR A 127 -16.14 3.04 -11.04
N MET A 128 -16.85 4.17 -10.97
CA MET A 128 -18.30 4.15 -10.92
C MET A 128 -18.85 4.04 -12.34
N GLU A 129 -19.89 3.20 -12.52
CA GLU A 129 -20.59 3.14 -13.79
C GLU A 129 -21.27 4.48 -14.07
N ARG A 130 -20.96 5.04 -15.24
CA ARG A 130 -21.74 6.17 -15.75
C ARG A 130 -23.02 5.62 -16.32
N ARG A 131 -24.13 5.89 -15.64
CA ARG A 131 -25.45 5.69 -16.22
C ARG A 131 -25.75 6.86 -17.15
N LEU A 132 -25.85 6.53 -18.40
CA LEU A 132 -26.32 7.47 -19.41
C LEU A 132 -27.85 7.56 -19.38
#